data_21ec2616114ef1a74aabd8c91e41347c
#
_entry.id   21ec2616114ef1a74aabd8c91e41347c
#
_cell.length_a   1.000
_cell.length_b   1.000
_cell.length_c   1.000
_cell.angle_alpha   90.00
_cell.angle_beta   90.00
_cell.angle_gamma   90.00
#
_symmetry.space_group_name_H-M   'P 1'
#
loop_
_entity.id
_entity.type
_entity.pdbx_description
1 polymer ?
#
loop_
_entity_poly.entity_id
_entity_poly.type
_entity_poly.pdbx_seq_one_letter_code
_entity_poly.pdbx_strand_id
1 'polypeptide(L)'
;MSQLSLFPDQVPHGSYREKVDVPFVDEVETFNNTFGKPNNYTPIVPNDKKLTDFVVNFIKEETDELAHAIEQKDIVEVLDAICDLLYVAVGNATMVFGLKDKLMDAYAEVQASNMSKSCASIEEAQRTIAVRSIEHGPCYFQPVGNRFVVYRESDDKVMKSVNYFAPNLKQFFTEEEIKVAANG
;
A
#
# COMPACT_ATOMS: atom_id res chain seq x y z
N MET A 1 16.93 -16.12 23.04
CA MET A 1 15.70 -15.70 22.37
C MET A 1 16.11 -15.19 21.00
N SER A 2 15.90 -15.98 19.95
CA SER A 2 16.29 -15.63 18.58
C SER A 2 15.32 -14.59 18.04
N GLN A 3 15.82 -13.40 17.71
CA GLN A 3 15.07 -12.43 16.91
C GLN A 3 14.79 -13.08 15.54
N LEU A 4 13.53 -13.35 15.25
CA LEU A 4 13.06 -13.65 13.90
C LEU A 4 13.39 -12.44 13.01
N SER A 5 14.25 -12.64 12.00
CA SER A 5 14.50 -11.65 10.97
C SER A 5 13.18 -11.41 10.24
N LEU A 6 12.64 -10.20 10.36
CA LEU A 6 11.40 -9.77 9.70
C LEU A 6 11.54 -9.55 8.18
N PHE A 7 12.76 -9.76 7.63
CA PHE A 7 13.02 -9.51 6.21
C PHE A 7 13.81 -10.67 5.62
N PRO A 8 13.31 -11.32 4.58
CA PRO A 8 14.08 -12.33 3.86
C PRO A 8 15.29 -11.70 3.17
N ASP A 9 16.42 -12.42 3.20
CA ASP A 9 17.64 -12.05 2.51
C ASP A 9 17.40 -11.96 1.00
N GLN A 10 17.68 -10.79 0.45
CA GLN A 10 17.63 -10.46 -0.98
C GLN A 10 16.28 -10.67 -1.67
N VAL A 11 15.63 -9.55 -1.97
CA VAL A 11 14.48 -9.53 -2.88
C VAL A 11 14.99 -9.09 -4.26
N PRO A 12 15.11 -10.01 -5.21
CA PRO A 12 15.35 -9.64 -6.60
C PRO A 12 14.12 -8.89 -7.14
N HIS A 13 14.35 -7.89 -7.98
CA HIS A 13 13.30 -7.25 -8.78
C HIS A 13 12.43 -8.35 -9.44
N GLY A 14 11.16 -8.41 -9.09
CA GLY A 14 10.18 -9.30 -9.73
C GLY A 14 9.92 -10.66 -9.08
N SER A 15 10.47 -11.00 -7.90
CA SER A 15 10.34 -12.34 -7.30
C SER A 15 9.37 -12.44 -6.09
N TYR A 16 8.57 -11.43 -5.78
CA TYR A 16 7.45 -11.54 -4.81
C TYR A 16 6.22 -12.23 -5.43
N ARG A 17 6.40 -13.30 -6.21
CA ARG A 17 5.28 -14.02 -6.82
C ARG A 17 5.10 -15.43 -6.27
N GLU A 18 5.05 -15.62 -4.97
CA GLU A 18 4.06 -16.55 -4.46
C GLU A 18 2.76 -15.74 -4.39
N LYS A 19 1.73 -16.19 -5.11
CA LYS A 19 0.39 -15.62 -5.00
C LYS A 19 0.01 -15.71 -3.53
N VAL A 20 0.14 -14.61 -2.81
CA VAL A 20 -0.53 -14.46 -1.53
C VAL A 20 -2.01 -14.42 -1.88
N ASP A 21 -2.69 -15.52 -1.61
CA ASP A 21 -4.13 -15.55 -1.71
C ASP A 21 -4.67 -14.54 -0.69
N VAL A 22 -5.43 -13.55 -1.16
CA VAL A 22 -5.99 -12.51 -0.30
C VAL A 22 -7.48 -12.77 -0.24
N PRO A 23 -7.92 -13.68 0.65
CA PRO A 23 -9.28 -14.20 0.65
C PRO A 23 -10.33 -13.09 0.85
N PHE A 24 -9.99 -11.99 1.51
CA PHE A 24 -10.95 -10.94 1.83
C PHE A 24 -11.55 -10.24 0.62
N VAL A 25 -10.89 -10.15 -0.53
CA VAL A 25 -11.51 -9.59 -1.75
C VAL A 25 -12.55 -10.56 -2.31
N ASP A 26 -12.26 -11.87 -2.30
CA ASP A 26 -13.20 -12.90 -2.72
C ASP A 26 -14.40 -13.02 -1.76
N GLU A 27 -14.15 -12.82 -0.47
CA GLU A 27 -15.19 -12.80 0.57
C GLU A 27 -16.13 -11.60 0.38
N VAL A 28 -15.59 -10.40 0.09
CA VAL A 28 -16.41 -9.22 -0.23
C VAL A 28 -17.17 -9.39 -1.54
N GLU A 29 -16.57 -9.98 -2.56
CA GLU A 29 -17.32 -10.34 -3.79
C GLU A 29 -18.50 -11.26 -3.48
N THR A 30 -18.26 -12.27 -2.64
CA THR A 30 -19.32 -13.21 -2.21
C THR A 30 -20.43 -12.47 -1.43
N PHE A 31 -20.05 -11.56 -0.53
CA PHE A 31 -20.99 -10.70 0.18
C PHE A 31 -21.80 -9.85 -0.79
N ASN A 32 -21.15 -9.15 -1.70
CA ASN A 32 -21.80 -8.29 -2.68
C ASN A 32 -22.81 -9.09 -3.54
N ASN A 33 -22.42 -10.28 -4.01
CA ASN A 33 -23.31 -11.16 -4.77
C ASN A 33 -24.52 -11.61 -3.95
N THR A 34 -24.31 -11.92 -2.67
CA THR A 34 -25.36 -12.37 -1.76
C THR A 34 -26.39 -11.27 -1.48
N PHE A 35 -25.91 -10.03 -1.31
CA PHE A 35 -26.74 -8.88 -0.92
C PHE A 35 -27.11 -7.97 -2.09
N GLY A 36 -26.85 -8.38 -3.33
CA GLY A 36 -27.20 -7.62 -4.52
C GLY A 36 -26.46 -6.28 -4.65
N LYS A 37 -25.21 -6.23 -4.16
CA LYS A 37 -24.35 -5.06 -4.31
C LYS A 37 -23.57 -5.13 -5.62
N PRO A 38 -23.17 -3.98 -6.22
CA PRO A 38 -22.45 -3.98 -7.48
C PRO A 38 -21.04 -4.55 -7.36
N ASN A 39 -20.66 -5.37 -8.33
CA ASN A 39 -19.29 -5.80 -8.56
C ASN A 39 -18.89 -5.41 -9.98
N ASN A 40 -17.78 -4.71 -10.14
CA ASN A 40 -17.16 -4.45 -11.43
C ASN A 40 -15.96 -5.37 -11.62
N TYR A 41 -15.82 -5.91 -12.82
CA TYR A 41 -14.71 -6.78 -13.22
C TYR A 41 -13.79 -6.14 -14.27
N THR A 42 -14.15 -4.93 -14.68
CA THR A 42 -13.35 -4.12 -15.60
C THR A 42 -12.97 -2.82 -14.88
N PRO A 43 -11.71 -2.37 -14.99
CA PRO A 43 -11.29 -1.11 -14.38
C PRO A 43 -12.17 0.06 -14.83
N ILE A 44 -12.75 0.75 -13.85
CA ILE A 44 -13.67 1.88 -14.09
C ILE A 44 -13.61 2.86 -12.90
N VAL A 45 -13.76 4.15 -13.18
CA VAL A 45 -14.15 5.14 -12.18
C VAL A 45 -15.62 5.49 -12.46
N PRO A 46 -16.59 4.93 -11.71
CA PRO A 46 -18.00 5.10 -12.01
C PRO A 46 -18.42 6.58 -12.02
N ASN A 47 -19.20 6.98 -13.03
CA ASN A 47 -19.82 8.32 -13.07
C ASN A 47 -20.97 8.49 -12.06
N ASP A 48 -21.41 7.40 -11.43
CA ASP A 48 -22.38 7.44 -10.35
C ASP A 48 -21.76 8.07 -9.09
N LYS A 49 -22.00 9.38 -8.93
CA LYS A 49 -21.51 10.13 -7.79
C LYS A 49 -22.00 9.58 -6.44
N LYS A 50 -23.19 9.00 -6.39
CA LYS A 50 -23.69 8.40 -5.15
C LYS A 50 -22.88 7.17 -4.75
N LEU A 51 -22.50 6.35 -5.73
CA LEU A 51 -21.67 5.17 -5.51
C LEU A 51 -20.24 5.55 -5.08
N THR A 52 -19.63 6.52 -5.76
CA THR A 52 -18.27 6.97 -5.41
C THR A 52 -18.22 7.70 -4.07
N ASP A 53 -19.22 8.54 -3.76
CA ASP A 53 -19.36 9.17 -2.46
C ASP A 53 -19.59 8.12 -1.35
N PHE A 54 -20.39 7.09 -1.61
CA PHE A 54 -20.60 5.98 -0.68
C PHE A 54 -19.29 5.30 -0.33
N VAL A 55 -18.46 4.91 -1.32
CA VAL A 55 -17.16 4.28 -1.05
C VAL A 55 -16.27 5.16 -0.17
N VAL A 56 -16.17 6.46 -0.49
CA VAL A 56 -15.32 7.39 0.28
C VAL A 56 -15.85 7.61 1.70
N ASN A 57 -17.16 7.78 1.84
CA ASN A 57 -17.77 8.04 3.14
C ASN A 57 -17.72 6.80 4.04
N PHE A 58 -17.87 5.61 3.47
CA PHE A 58 -17.78 4.36 4.22
C PHE A 58 -16.36 4.16 4.78
N ILE A 59 -15.30 4.40 3.99
CA ILE A 59 -13.92 4.37 4.49
C ILE A 59 -13.68 5.41 5.60
N LYS A 60 -14.30 6.59 5.51
CA LYS A 60 -14.18 7.61 6.55
C LYS A 60 -14.87 7.18 7.84
N GLU A 61 -16.06 6.58 7.75
CA GLU A 61 -16.81 6.06 8.90
C GLU A 61 -15.94 5.05 9.67
N GLU A 62 -15.38 4.05 9.02
CA GLU A 62 -14.50 3.07 9.67
C GLU A 62 -13.21 3.71 10.23
N THR A 63 -12.71 4.75 9.58
CA THR A 63 -11.56 5.50 10.10
C THR A 63 -11.91 6.27 11.37
N ASP A 64 -13.09 6.86 11.44
CA ASP A 64 -13.59 7.59 12.60
C ASP A 64 -13.87 6.60 13.76
N GLU A 65 -14.39 5.41 13.49
CA GLU A 65 -14.56 4.34 14.48
C GLU A 65 -13.23 3.87 15.05
N LEU A 66 -12.21 3.67 14.21
CA LEU A 66 -10.85 3.35 14.65
C LEU A 66 -10.30 4.46 15.57
N ALA A 67 -10.47 5.73 15.21
CA ALA A 67 -10.01 6.84 16.04
C ALA A 67 -10.72 6.84 17.41
N HIS A 68 -12.03 6.60 17.43
CA HIS A 68 -12.81 6.51 18.66
C HIS A 68 -12.35 5.35 19.55
N ALA A 69 -12.18 4.15 18.98
CA ALA A 69 -11.69 2.97 19.69
C ALA A 69 -10.31 3.20 20.33
N ILE A 70 -9.40 3.89 19.63
CA ILE A 70 -8.08 4.28 20.15
C ILE A 70 -8.24 5.25 21.36
N GLU A 71 -9.12 6.24 21.27
CA GLU A 71 -9.38 7.18 22.37
C GLU A 71 -9.94 6.46 23.60
N GLN A 72 -10.82 5.48 23.40
CA GLN A 72 -11.38 4.65 24.47
C GLN A 72 -10.39 3.61 25.01
N LYS A 73 -9.25 3.41 24.34
CA LYS A 73 -8.27 2.35 24.63
C LYS A 73 -8.87 0.93 24.61
N ASP A 74 -9.88 0.73 23.75
CA ASP A 74 -10.53 -0.55 23.55
C ASP A 74 -9.84 -1.31 22.42
N ILE A 75 -9.03 -2.30 22.80
CA ILE A 75 -8.25 -3.08 21.83
C ILE A 75 -9.14 -4.02 20.99
N VAL A 76 -10.32 -4.37 21.46
CA VAL A 76 -11.27 -5.21 20.72
C VAL A 76 -11.90 -4.40 19.61
N GLU A 77 -12.39 -3.20 19.93
CA GLU A 77 -12.95 -2.26 18.94
C GLU A 77 -11.87 -1.77 17.96
N VAL A 78 -10.60 -1.60 18.40
CA VAL A 78 -9.48 -1.30 17.48
C VAL A 78 -9.29 -2.41 16.46
N LEU A 79 -9.39 -3.67 16.88
CA LEU A 79 -9.25 -4.82 15.96
C LEU A 79 -10.44 -4.90 14.99
N ASP A 80 -11.65 -4.67 15.49
CA ASP A 80 -12.88 -4.65 14.68
C ASP A 80 -12.79 -3.58 13.59
N ALA A 81 -12.52 -2.33 13.96
CA ALA A 81 -12.36 -1.22 13.02
C ALA A 81 -11.24 -1.46 11.97
N ILE A 82 -10.15 -2.15 12.33
CA ILE A 82 -9.12 -2.53 11.34
C ILE A 82 -9.66 -3.58 10.37
N CYS A 83 -10.45 -4.56 10.83
CA CYS A 83 -11.07 -5.55 9.96
C CYS A 83 -12.09 -4.88 9.01
N ASP A 84 -12.88 -3.95 9.51
CA ASP A 84 -13.85 -3.21 8.71
C ASP A 84 -13.17 -2.29 7.69
N LEU A 85 -12.08 -1.62 8.06
CA LEU A 85 -11.24 -0.90 7.09
C LEU A 85 -10.71 -1.81 5.98
N LEU A 86 -10.25 -3.03 6.27
CA LEU A 86 -9.86 -3.99 5.25
C LEU A 86 -11.04 -4.36 4.36
N TYR A 87 -12.21 -4.58 4.97
CA TYR A 87 -13.42 -4.95 4.27
C TYR A 87 -13.88 -3.86 3.31
N VAL A 88 -13.94 -2.60 3.76
CA VAL A 88 -14.45 -1.49 2.95
C VAL A 88 -13.40 -0.88 2.03
N ALA A 89 -12.18 -0.62 2.51
CA ALA A 89 -11.15 0.05 1.71
C ALA A 89 -10.51 -0.88 0.68
N VAL A 90 -10.25 -2.13 1.05
CA VAL A 90 -9.59 -3.09 0.17
C VAL A 90 -10.62 -3.92 -0.59
N GLY A 91 -11.59 -4.53 0.09
CA GLY A 91 -12.60 -5.39 -0.54
C GLY A 91 -13.59 -4.59 -1.38
N ASN A 92 -14.40 -3.75 -0.74
CA ASN A 92 -15.50 -3.05 -1.41
C ASN A 92 -15.00 -2.06 -2.49
N ALA A 93 -14.00 -1.21 -2.17
CA ALA A 93 -13.46 -0.28 -3.15
C ALA A 93 -12.85 -1.02 -4.35
N THR A 94 -12.13 -2.13 -4.12
CA THR A 94 -11.58 -2.96 -5.20
C THR A 94 -12.66 -3.47 -6.13
N MET A 95 -13.77 -3.95 -5.59
CA MET A 95 -14.90 -4.47 -6.39
C MET A 95 -15.65 -3.35 -7.12
N VAL A 96 -15.85 -2.19 -6.48
CA VAL A 96 -16.51 -1.03 -7.12
C VAL A 96 -15.71 -0.49 -8.29
N PHE A 97 -14.38 -0.48 -8.20
CA PHE A 97 -13.50 0.03 -9.25
C PHE A 97 -13.00 -1.04 -10.23
N GLY A 98 -13.39 -2.30 -10.08
CA GLY A 98 -12.98 -3.40 -10.98
C GLY A 98 -11.49 -3.70 -10.95
N LEU A 99 -10.86 -3.65 -9.78
CA LEU A 99 -9.41 -3.76 -9.61
C LEU A 99 -8.95 -5.10 -9.02
N LYS A 100 -9.87 -6.07 -8.83
CA LYS A 100 -9.58 -7.35 -8.18
C LYS A 100 -8.34 -8.04 -8.73
N ASP A 101 -8.27 -8.22 -10.05
CA ASP A 101 -7.18 -8.95 -10.72
C ASP A 101 -5.84 -8.19 -10.74
N LYS A 102 -5.86 -6.90 -10.39
CA LYS A 102 -4.68 -6.02 -10.44
C LYS A 102 -4.13 -5.68 -9.05
N LEU A 103 -4.94 -5.83 -8.00
CA LEU A 103 -4.63 -5.33 -6.65
C LEU A 103 -3.32 -5.90 -6.12
N MET A 104 -3.12 -7.21 -6.20
CA MET A 104 -1.96 -7.84 -5.57
C MET A 104 -0.66 -7.56 -6.32
N ASP A 105 -0.68 -7.54 -7.63
CA ASP A 105 0.50 -7.17 -8.43
C ASP A 105 0.86 -5.69 -8.20
N ALA A 106 -0.15 -4.81 -8.12
CA ALA A 106 0.04 -3.40 -7.81
C ALA A 106 0.59 -3.19 -6.39
N TYR A 107 0.09 -3.95 -5.40
CA TYR A 107 0.59 -3.90 -4.03
C TYR A 107 2.05 -4.38 -3.95
N ALA A 108 2.41 -5.45 -4.66
CA ALA A 108 3.78 -5.93 -4.72
C ALA A 108 4.74 -4.88 -5.32
N GLU A 109 4.31 -4.16 -6.37
CA GLU A 109 5.06 -3.05 -6.95
C GLU A 109 5.25 -1.91 -5.95
N VAL A 110 4.18 -1.52 -5.22
CA VAL A 110 4.26 -0.50 -4.16
C VAL A 110 5.20 -0.95 -3.05
N GLN A 111 5.15 -2.22 -2.64
CA GLN A 111 6.06 -2.77 -1.63
C GLN A 111 7.52 -2.74 -2.12
N ALA A 112 7.80 -3.14 -3.35
CA ALA A 112 9.13 -3.07 -3.93
C ALA A 112 9.66 -1.62 -3.97
N SER A 113 8.83 -0.66 -4.37
CA SER A 113 9.13 0.76 -4.31
C SER A 113 9.43 1.22 -2.87
N ASN A 114 8.63 0.82 -1.89
CA ASN A 114 8.86 1.16 -0.49
C ASN A 114 10.20 0.61 0.03
N MET A 115 10.52 -0.64 -0.29
CA MET A 115 11.79 -1.26 0.09
C MET A 115 13.00 -0.62 -0.59
N SER A 116 12.84 -0.06 -1.79
CA SER A 116 13.90 0.67 -2.49
C SER A 116 14.30 2.00 -1.83
N LYS A 117 13.58 2.43 -0.79
CA LYS A 117 13.99 3.58 0.04
C LYS A 117 15.23 3.29 0.87
N SER A 118 15.48 2.03 1.23
CA SER A 118 16.67 1.61 1.96
C SER A 118 17.83 1.30 1.02
N CYS A 119 19.06 1.42 1.51
CA CYS A 119 20.29 1.16 0.75
C CYS A 119 20.74 -0.29 0.94
N ALA A 120 21.28 -0.90 -0.13
CA ALA A 120 21.78 -2.27 -0.11
C ALA A 120 23.21 -2.38 0.44
N SER A 121 23.99 -1.28 0.43
CA SER A 121 25.35 -1.27 0.92
C SER A 121 25.69 0.04 1.65
N ILE A 122 26.82 0.05 2.37
CA ILE A 122 27.37 1.23 3.03
C ILE A 122 27.71 2.31 2.00
N GLU A 123 28.28 1.93 0.85
CA GLU A 123 28.66 2.86 -0.22
C GLU A 123 27.41 3.54 -0.81
N GLU A 124 26.31 2.80 -0.95
CA GLU A 124 25.03 3.38 -1.37
C GLU A 124 24.48 4.35 -0.32
N ALA A 125 24.57 3.99 0.97
CA ALA A 125 24.12 4.87 2.05
C ALA A 125 24.94 6.16 2.10
N GLN A 126 26.27 6.08 1.94
CA GLN A 126 27.15 7.24 1.90
C GLN A 126 26.83 8.15 0.70
N ARG A 127 26.60 7.60 -0.48
CA ARG A 127 26.17 8.37 -1.66
C ARG A 127 24.81 9.03 -1.42
N THR A 128 23.89 8.29 -0.78
CA THR A 128 22.56 8.82 -0.44
C THR A 128 22.67 10.01 0.52
N ILE A 129 23.49 9.90 1.58
CA ILE A 129 23.75 11.01 2.49
C ILE A 129 24.31 12.22 1.73
N ALA A 130 25.33 12.02 0.88
CA ALA A 130 25.95 13.10 0.14
C ALA A 130 24.94 13.89 -0.71
N VAL A 131 24.01 13.18 -1.37
CA VAL A 131 22.97 13.82 -2.19
C VAL A 131 21.86 14.43 -1.31
N ARG A 132 21.31 13.68 -0.37
CA ARG A 132 20.15 14.13 0.41
C ARG A 132 20.48 15.22 1.41
N SER A 133 21.72 15.28 1.91
CA SER A 133 22.12 16.36 2.81
C SER A 133 22.15 17.73 2.12
N ILE A 134 22.40 17.78 0.83
CA ILE A 134 22.33 19.02 0.05
C ILE A 134 20.89 19.51 -0.07
N GLU A 135 19.95 18.58 -0.32
CA GLU A 135 18.55 18.90 -0.58
C GLU A 135 17.74 19.15 0.70
N HIS A 136 18.10 18.45 1.80
CA HIS A 136 17.21 18.32 2.97
C HIS A 136 17.90 18.61 4.31
N GLY A 137 19.17 19.03 4.31
CA GLY A 137 19.98 19.21 5.51
C GLY A 137 20.68 17.92 5.98
N PRO A 138 21.46 17.97 7.07
CA PRO A 138 22.28 16.87 7.51
C PRO A 138 21.53 15.55 7.63
N CYS A 139 22.17 14.49 7.15
CA CYS A 139 21.65 13.12 7.17
C CYS A 139 22.69 12.17 7.76
N TYR A 140 22.20 11.08 8.34
CA TYR A 140 23.01 9.96 8.82
C TYR A 140 22.41 8.64 8.39
N PHE A 141 23.12 7.53 8.52
CA PHE A 141 22.54 6.20 8.29
C PHE A 141 22.71 5.28 9.48
N GLN A 142 21.82 4.30 9.56
CA GLN A 142 21.92 3.19 10.50
C GLN A 142 21.78 1.85 9.76
N PRO A 143 22.52 0.81 10.18
CA PRO A 143 22.29 -0.55 9.72
C PRO A 143 20.98 -1.09 10.33
N VAL A 144 20.15 -1.69 9.51
CA VAL A 144 18.88 -2.34 9.90
C VAL A 144 18.83 -3.70 9.21
N GLY A 145 19.09 -4.77 9.94
CA GLY A 145 19.28 -6.11 9.37
C GLY A 145 20.43 -6.13 8.36
N ASN A 146 20.14 -6.54 7.14
CA ASN A 146 21.07 -6.57 6.01
C ASN A 146 21.01 -5.31 5.12
N ARG A 147 20.32 -4.25 5.56
CA ARG A 147 20.14 -2.99 4.82
C ARG A 147 20.68 -1.82 5.62
N PHE A 148 20.78 -0.66 4.94
CA PHE A 148 21.14 0.61 5.56
C PHE A 148 20.02 1.61 5.31
N VAL A 149 19.56 2.29 6.35
CA VAL A 149 18.50 3.29 6.24
C VAL A 149 19.10 4.66 6.52
N VAL A 150 18.88 5.60 5.61
CA VAL A 150 19.32 6.98 5.75
C VAL A 150 18.21 7.81 6.37
N TYR A 151 18.56 8.60 7.37
CA TYR A 151 17.64 9.47 8.10
C TYR A 151 18.10 10.93 8.01
N ARG A 152 17.16 11.86 8.03
CA ARG A 152 17.45 13.27 8.23
C ARG A 152 17.61 13.55 9.72
N GLU A 153 18.67 14.26 10.12
CA GLU A 153 18.98 14.49 11.54
C GLU A 153 17.93 15.31 12.28
N SER A 154 17.22 16.22 11.59
CA SER A 154 16.29 17.14 12.26
C SER A 154 15.00 16.51 12.78
N ASP A 155 14.56 15.37 12.21
CA ASP A 155 13.25 14.77 12.51
C ASP A 155 13.20 13.26 12.30
N ASP A 156 14.35 12.61 12.12
CA ASP A 156 14.49 11.17 11.87
C ASP A 156 13.67 10.65 10.68
N LYS A 157 13.31 11.53 9.74
CA LYS A 157 12.60 11.15 8.54
C LYS A 157 13.47 10.28 7.65
N VAL A 158 12.94 9.11 7.25
CA VAL A 158 13.60 8.23 6.28
C VAL A 158 13.77 8.94 4.94
N MET A 159 15.00 8.99 4.47
CA MET A 159 15.38 9.56 3.18
C MET A 159 15.40 8.45 2.12
N LYS A 160 14.93 8.79 0.92
CA LYS A 160 14.95 7.85 -0.21
C LYS A 160 16.38 7.63 -0.69
N SER A 161 16.78 6.36 -0.82
CA SER A 161 18.06 5.98 -1.45
C SER A 161 18.23 6.67 -2.81
N VAL A 162 19.48 6.85 -3.24
CA VAL A 162 19.79 7.30 -4.60
C VAL A 162 19.31 6.31 -5.67
N ASN A 163 19.07 5.06 -5.30
CA ASN A 163 18.53 4.00 -6.16
C ASN A 163 17.00 3.80 -5.96
N TYR A 164 16.35 4.72 -5.22
CA TYR A 164 14.88 4.67 -5.08
C TYR A 164 14.19 4.79 -6.43
N PHE A 165 13.19 3.97 -6.65
CA PHE A 165 12.27 4.09 -7.78
C PHE A 165 10.82 4.25 -7.29
N ALA A 166 10.05 5.08 -8.00
CA ALA A 166 8.62 5.21 -7.77
C ALA A 166 7.86 4.00 -8.35
N PRO A 167 6.74 3.55 -7.72
CA PRO A 167 5.97 2.45 -8.27
C PRO A 167 5.38 2.82 -9.63
N ASN A 168 5.48 1.91 -10.59
CA ASN A 168 4.91 2.08 -11.92
C ASN A 168 3.55 1.37 -12.02
N LEU A 169 2.51 1.96 -11.43
CA LEU A 169 1.18 1.34 -11.43
C LEU A 169 0.52 1.34 -12.81
N LYS A 170 0.96 2.21 -13.72
CA LYS A 170 0.42 2.26 -15.09
C LYS A 170 0.67 0.95 -15.85
N GLN A 171 1.72 0.20 -15.53
CA GLN A 171 2.05 -1.07 -16.19
C GLN A 171 0.96 -2.15 -16.06
N PHE A 172 0.07 -2.03 -15.07
CA PHE A 172 -1.03 -2.98 -14.84
C PHE A 172 -2.28 -2.66 -15.66
N PHE A 173 -2.25 -1.60 -16.47
CA PHE A 173 -3.38 -1.19 -17.30
C PHE A 173 -2.97 -1.07 -18.77
N THR A 174 -3.86 -1.47 -19.66
CA THR A 174 -3.75 -1.12 -21.06
C THR A 174 -4.18 0.34 -21.27
N GLU A 175 -3.76 0.94 -22.39
CA GLU A 175 -4.20 2.31 -22.74
C GLU A 175 -5.72 2.38 -22.93
N GLU A 176 -6.34 1.31 -23.41
CA GLU A 176 -7.79 1.24 -23.59
C GLU A 176 -8.51 1.19 -22.24
N GLU A 177 -8.04 0.37 -21.29
CA GLU A 177 -8.61 0.35 -19.93
C GLU A 177 -8.55 1.73 -19.28
N ILE A 178 -7.43 2.45 -19.42
CA ILE A 178 -7.29 3.81 -18.86
C ILE A 178 -8.29 4.78 -19.50
N LYS A 179 -8.47 4.70 -20.82
CA LYS A 179 -9.44 5.55 -21.54
C LYS A 179 -10.88 5.22 -21.13
N VAL A 180 -11.23 3.94 -21.08
CA VAL A 180 -12.55 3.48 -20.66
C VAL A 180 -12.82 3.91 -19.23
N ALA A 181 -11.89 3.67 -18.31
CA ALA A 181 -12.05 4.03 -16.90
C ALA A 181 -12.26 5.55 -16.68
N ALA A 182 -11.67 6.39 -17.53
CA ALA A 182 -11.82 7.84 -17.44
C ALA A 182 -13.18 8.37 -17.98
N ASN A 183 -13.91 7.54 -18.73
CA ASN A 183 -15.22 7.89 -19.30
C ASN A 183 -16.40 7.23 -18.55
N GLY A 184 -16.08 6.43 -17.51
CA GLY A 184 -16.87 5.80 -16.46
C GLY A 184 -18.30 5.45 -16.63
#